data_3e44b7e2f2c45ad9cbaa1849973b438f
#
_entry.id   3e44b7e2f2c45ad9cbaa1849973b438f
#
_cell.length_a   1.000
_cell.length_b   1.000
_cell.length_c   1.000
_cell.angle_alpha   90.00
_cell.angle_beta   90.00
_cell.angle_gamma   90.00
#
_symmetry.space_group_name_H-M   'P 1'
#
loop_
_entity.id
_entity.type
_entity.pdbx_description
1 polymer ?
#
loop_
_entity_poly.entity_id
_entity_poly.type
_entity_poly.pdbx_seq_one_letter_code
_entity_poly.pdbx_strand_id
1 'polypeptide(L)'
;MQVSAGLISREQHVLIANSEGLYTGDTRVYTRLLCSAVASDGRENQTGTRNPGAMMGFELFDGRVDPAQTGREAAQAAATMLTAPYCAAGEMPVVIAGGFGGVIFHEACGHALEATSVAPGTSVFAGKLGQQIAAPCVTAIED
;
A
#
# COMPACT_ATOMS: atom_id res chain seq x y z
N MET A 1 23.00 -13.17 -6.54
CA MET A 1 21.93 -12.28 -6.02
C MET A 1 22.36 -10.83 -6.25
N GLN A 2 21.46 -10.01 -6.74
CA GLN A 2 21.65 -8.56 -6.90
C GLN A 2 20.66 -7.84 -5.98
N VAL A 3 21.08 -6.77 -5.32
CA VAL A 3 20.25 -6.01 -4.39
C VAL A 3 20.27 -4.54 -4.77
N SER A 4 19.11 -3.90 -4.70
CA SER A 4 18.92 -2.46 -4.83
C SER A 4 18.18 -1.96 -3.59
N ALA A 5 18.68 -0.86 -3.02
CA ALA A 5 18.01 -0.19 -1.91
C ALA A 5 17.90 1.30 -2.21
N GLY A 6 16.78 1.89 -1.83
CA GLY A 6 16.51 3.31 -1.96
C GLY A 6 15.79 3.84 -0.73
N LEU A 7 15.98 5.11 -0.44
CA LEU A 7 15.28 5.83 0.62
C LEU A 7 14.57 7.03 0.02
N ILE A 8 13.30 7.16 0.33
CA ILE A 8 12.50 8.34 0.02
C ILE A 8 12.14 9.00 1.35
N SER A 9 12.49 10.27 1.51
CA SER A 9 12.02 11.12 2.59
C SER A 9 11.47 12.41 1.98
N ARG A 10 10.28 12.79 2.36
CA ARG A 10 9.58 13.95 1.83
C ARG A 10 8.90 14.71 2.96
N GLU A 11 9.10 16.00 3.01
CA GLU A 11 8.33 16.91 3.83
C GLU A 11 7.53 17.84 2.91
N GLN A 12 6.26 17.99 3.19
CA GLN A 12 5.34 18.83 2.43
C GLN A 12 4.65 19.81 3.37
N HIS A 13 4.82 21.09 3.10
CA HIS A 13 4.06 22.15 3.75
C HIS A 13 2.89 22.54 2.87
N VAL A 14 1.69 22.54 3.43
CA VAL A 14 0.44 22.87 2.74
C VAL A 14 -0.17 24.09 3.40
N LEU A 15 -0.59 25.05 2.60
CA LEU A 15 -1.40 26.18 3.02
C LEU A 15 -2.68 26.20 2.18
N ILE A 16 -3.82 26.25 2.85
CA ILE A 16 -5.13 26.30 2.21
C ILE A 16 -5.82 27.61 2.63
N ALA A 17 -6.23 28.39 1.65
CA ALA A 17 -7.01 29.60 1.85
C ALA A 17 -8.14 29.68 0.82
N ASN A 18 -9.33 30.12 1.23
CA ASN A 18 -10.45 30.35 0.32
C ASN A 18 -11.19 31.66 0.63
N SER A 19 -12.14 32.05 -0.24
CA SER A 19 -12.93 33.25 -0.09
C SER A 19 -13.96 33.20 1.05
N GLU A 20 -14.20 32.03 1.65
CA GLU A 20 -15.10 31.81 2.77
C GLU A 20 -14.42 32.01 4.13
N GLY A 21 -13.15 32.44 4.12
CA GLY A 21 -12.37 32.74 5.33
C GLY A 21 -11.58 31.56 5.88
N LEU A 22 -11.52 30.43 5.19
CA LEU A 22 -10.60 29.34 5.58
C LEU A 22 -9.16 29.79 5.34
N TYR A 23 -8.34 29.68 6.38
CA TYR A 23 -6.90 29.88 6.33
C TYR A 23 -6.24 28.88 7.27
N THR A 24 -5.69 27.81 6.75
CA THR A 24 -5.10 26.74 7.55
C THR A 24 -3.87 26.17 6.87
N GLY A 25 -2.95 25.62 7.66
CA GLY A 25 -1.76 24.97 7.19
C GLY A 25 -1.57 23.59 7.81
N ASP A 26 -0.81 22.75 7.12
CA ASP A 26 -0.46 21.42 7.53
C ASP A 26 0.96 21.08 7.09
N THR A 27 1.65 20.24 7.85
CA THR A 27 2.98 19.71 7.50
C THR A 27 2.92 18.19 7.51
N ARG A 28 3.23 17.60 6.36
CA ARG A 28 3.17 16.17 6.12
C ARG A 28 4.56 15.63 5.85
N VAL A 29 4.97 14.67 6.65
CA VAL A 29 6.27 14.00 6.52
C VAL A 29 6.04 12.55 6.12
N TYR A 30 6.78 12.09 5.12
CA TYR A 30 6.71 10.72 4.63
C TYR A 30 8.11 10.14 4.51
N THR A 31 8.32 8.97 5.04
CA THR A 31 9.56 8.22 4.86
C THR A 31 9.25 6.81 4.41
N ARG A 32 9.96 6.33 3.38
CA ARG A 32 9.82 4.98 2.84
C ARG A 32 11.18 4.40 2.50
N LEU A 33 11.43 3.20 2.97
CA LEU A 33 12.55 2.36 2.53
C LEU A 33 12.09 1.46 1.38
N LEU A 34 12.86 1.42 0.32
CA LEU A 34 12.65 0.55 -0.83
C LEU A 34 13.77 -0.50 -0.84
N CYS A 35 13.43 -1.77 -0.82
CA CYS A 35 14.38 -2.87 -0.96
C CYS A 35 13.90 -3.83 -2.03
N SER A 36 14.76 -4.13 -2.98
CA SER A 36 14.53 -5.14 -4.02
C SER A 36 15.74 -6.05 -4.13
N ALA A 37 15.50 -7.34 -4.16
CA ALA A 37 16.52 -8.35 -4.38
C ALA A 37 16.13 -9.21 -5.58
N VAL A 38 17.11 -9.51 -6.44
CA VAL A 38 16.96 -10.44 -7.55
C VAL A 38 17.86 -11.65 -7.29
N ALA A 39 17.27 -12.83 -7.20
CA ALA A 39 17.97 -14.10 -7.14
C ALA A 39 17.96 -14.77 -8.50
N SER A 40 19.05 -15.47 -8.85
CA SER A 40 19.19 -16.20 -10.10
C SER A 40 19.84 -17.55 -9.86
N ASP A 41 19.38 -18.56 -10.54
CA ASP A 41 20.01 -19.88 -10.63
C ASP A 41 20.76 -20.11 -11.97
N GLY A 42 20.84 -19.07 -12.82
CA GLY A 42 21.41 -19.12 -14.16
C GLY A 42 20.42 -19.48 -15.27
N ARG A 43 19.20 -19.89 -14.91
CA ARG A 43 18.10 -20.18 -15.85
C ARG A 43 16.94 -19.21 -15.67
N GLU A 44 16.59 -18.94 -14.42
CA GLU A 44 15.51 -18.05 -14.03
C GLU A 44 16.02 -16.96 -13.11
N ASN A 45 15.31 -15.84 -13.11
CA ASN A 45 15.47 -14.72 -12.19
C ASN A 45 14.17 -14.50 -11.44
N GLN A 46 14.25 -14.41 -10.12
CA GLN A 46 13.10 -14.13 -9.27
C GLN A 46 13.38 -12.92 -8.38
N THR A 47 12.36 -12.11 -8.18
CA THR A 47 12.48 -10.85 -7.45
C THR A 47 11.67 -10.90 -6.15
N GLY A 48 12.28 -10.42 -5.06
CA GLY A 48 11.61 -10.14 -3.81
C GLY A 48 11.71 -8.66 -3.47
N THR A 49 10.64 -8.08 -2.98
CA THR A 49 10.60 -6.65 -2.58
C THR A 49 10.03 -6.48 -1.19
N ARG A 50 10.51 -5.43 -0.48
CA ARG A 50 9.95 -4.94 0.77
C ARG A 50 10.06 -3.42 0.77
N ASN A 51 8.94 -2.75 0.98
CA ASN A 51 8.86 -1.28 0.87
C ASN A 51 8.15 -0.67 2.08
N PRO A 52 8.63 -0.88 3.31
CA PRO A 52 7.99 -0.28 4.48
C PRO A 52 8.12 1.23 4.47
N GLY A 53 7.09 1.91 4.98
CA GLY A 53 7.07 3.36 5.11
C GLY A 53 5.95 3.83 6.03
N ALA A 54 6.02 5.09 6.43
CA ALA A 54 4.99 5.73 7.24
C ALA A 54 4.98 7.25 7.04
N MET A 55 3.91 7.89 7.54
CA MET A 55 3.80 9.35 7.63
C MET A 55 4.60 9.87 8.84
N MET A 56 5.92 9.77 8.76
CA MET A 56 6.86 10.23 9.79
C MET A 56 8.24 10.43 9.17
N GLY A 57 9.16 11.03 9.92
CA GLY A 57 10.55 11.25 9.52
C GLY A 57 11.44 10.02 9.70
N PHE A 58 12.72 10.27 9.92
CA PHE A 58 13.72 9.20 10.11
C PHE A 58 13.54 8.40 11.40
N GLU A 59 12.76 8.88 12.35
CA GLU A 59 12.32 8.13 13.52
C GLU A 59 11.57 6.82 13.17
N LEU A 60 11.18 6.66 11.91
CA LEU A 60 10.73 5.39 11.36
C LEU A 60 11.70 4.24 11.66
N PHE A 61 13.00 4.54 11.65
CA PHE A 61 14.07 3.57 11.86
C PHE A 61 14.43 3.38 13.34
N ASP A 62 13.81 4.13 14.25
CA ASP A 62 13.98 4.00 15.69
C ASP A 62 13.06 2.92 16.28
N GLY A 63 13.13 1.70 15.70
CA GLY A 63 12.44 0.51 16.19
C GLY A 63 11.16 0.12 15.47
N ARG A 64 10.68 0.89 14.47
CA ARG A 64 9.53 0.48 13.64
C ARG A 64 9.97 -0.29 12.39
N VAL A 65 11.03 0.14 11.76
CA VAL A 65 11.59 -0.50 10.56
C VAL A 65 13.07 -0.76 10.77
N ASP A 66 13.46 -2.02 10.74
CA ASP A 66 14.86 -2.44 10.68
C ASP A 66 15.26 -2.57 9.20
N PRO A 67 16.17 -1.70 8.68
CA PRO A 67 16.62 -1.78 7.30
C PRO A 67 17.33 -3.08 6.96
N ALA A 68 18.07 -3.66 7.91
CA ALA A 68 18.77 -4.91 7.70
C ALA A 68 17.78 -6.08 7.61
N GLN A 69 16.75 -6.11 8.44
CA GLN A 69 15.69 -7.10 8.37
C GLN A 69 14.88 -6.96 7.06
N THR A 70 14.55 -5.73 6.67
CA THR A 70 13.87 -5.44 5.41
C THR A 70 14.63 -6.01 4.20
N GLY A 71 15.95 -5.82 4.18
CA GLY A 71 16.81 -6.38 3.12
C GLY A 71 16.85 -7.91 3.14
N ARG A 72 16.96 -8.52 4.35
CA ARG A 72 16.92 -10.00 4.50
C ARG A 72 15.61 -10.58 3.98
N GLU A 73 14.48 -9.97 4.31
CA GLU A 73 13.16 -10.44 3.87
C GLU A 73 12.97 -10.32 2.36
N ALA A 74 13.45 -9.24 1.75
CA ALA A 74 13.42 -9.09 0.30
C ALA A 74 14.27 -10.19 -0.38
N ALA A 75 15.48 -10.43 0.13
CA ALA A 75 16.38 -11.48 -0.38
C ALA A 75 15.80 -12.89 -0.19
N GLN A 76 15.21 -13.17 0.98
CA GLN A 76 14.55 -14.44 1.27
C GLN A 76 13.36 -14.70 0.36
N ALA A 77 12.54 -13.68 0.08
CA ALA A 77 11.44 -13.81 -0.86
C ALA A 77 11.92 -14.17 -2.27
N ALA A 78 12.97 -13.49 -2.77
CA ALA A 78 13.56 -13.79 -4.06
C ALA A 78 14.13 -15.22 -4.13
N ALA A 79 14.82 -15.65 -3.08
CA ALA A 79 15.38 -16.99 -3.00
C ALA A 79 14.29 -18.08 -2.94
N THR A 80 13.24 -17.85 -2.17
CA THR A 80 12.10 -18.77 -2.07
C THR A 80 11.40 -18.93 -3.42
N MET A 81 11.21 -17.83 -4.15
CA MET A 81 10.54 -17.86 -5.46
C MET A 81 11.30 -18.66 -6.51
N LEU A 82 12.63 -18.79 -6.42
CA LEU A 82 13.42 -19.65 -7.33
C LEU A 82 13.08 -21.15 -7.22
N THR A 83 12.60 -21.58 -6.05
CA THR A 83 12.29 -22.97 -5.77
C THR A 83 10.80 -23.24 -5.60
N ALA A 84 9.98 -22.20 -5.60
CA ALA A 84 8.55 -22.32 -5.43
C ALA A 84 7.90 -22.97 -6.67
N PRO A 85 7.04 -23.98 -6.50
CA PRO A 85 6.26 -24.52 -7.60
C PRO A 85 5.22 -23.52 -8.09
N TYR A 86 4.79 -23.65 -9.33
CA TYR A 86 3.67 -22.86 -9.84
C TYR A 86 2.39 -23.20 -9.08
N CYS A 87 1.64 -22.17 -8.70
CA CYS A 87 0.31 -22.35 -8.15
C CYS A 87 -0.65 -22.85 -9.24
N ALA A 88 -1.48 -23.83 -8.89
CA ALA A 88 -2.54 -24.27 -9.81
C ALA A 88 -3.52 -23.14 -10.08
N ALA A 89 -3.83 -22.90 -11.35
CA ALA A 89 -4.90 -21.99 -11.73
C ALA A 89 -6.26 -22.64 -11.52
N GLY A 90 -7.24 -21.87 -11.07
CA GLY A 90 -8.61 -22.37 -10.87
C GLY A 90 -9.41 -21.46 -9.94
N GLU A 91 -10.68 -21.79 -9.80
CA GLU A 91 -11.57 -21.17 -8.83
C GLU A 91 -11.35 -21.84 -7.45
N MET A 92 -11.02 -21.04 -6.45
CA MET A 92 -10.73 -21.53 -5.11
C MET A 92 -10.99 -20.46 -4.04
N PRO A 93 -11.29 -20.84 -2.81
CA PRO A 93 -11.33 -19.91 -1.68
C PRO A 93 -9.95 -19.29 -1.46
N VAL A 94 -9.90 -17.98 -1.27
CA VAL A 94 -8.66 -17.23 -1.05
C VAL A 94 -8.75 -16.49 0.27
N VAL A 95 -7.72 -16.63 1.12
CA VAL A 95 -7.52 -15.81 2.31
C VAL A 95 -6.45 -14.77 2.01
N ILE A 96 -6.81 -13.50 2.18
CA ILE A 96 -5.92 -12.38 1.91
C ILE A 96 -5.40 -11.86 3.26
N ALA A 97 -4.06 -11.86 3.41
CA ALA A 97 -3.43 -11.28 4.60
C ALA A 97 -3.63 -9.76 4.64
N GLY A 98 -3.62 -9.20 5.84
CA GLY A 98 -3.66 -7.75 6.06
C GLY A 98 -2.48 -7.01 5.40
N GLY A 99 -2.45 -5.68 5.50
CA GLY A 99 -1.46 -4.83 4.87
C GLY A 99 -1.75 -4.60 3.40
N PHE A 100 -0.83 -4.96 2.50
CA PHE A 100 -1.01 -4.71 1.06
C PHE A 100 -2.24 -5.40 0.44
N GLY A 101 -2.76 -6.45 1.06
CA GLY A 101 -4.04 -7.07 0.69
C GLY A 101 -5.22 -6.11 0.72
N GLY A 102 -5.16 -5.05 1.55
CA GLY A 102 -6.16 -3.97 1.57
C GLY A 102 -6.32 -3.20 0.26
N VAL A 103 -5.32 -3.24 -0.62
CA VAL A 103 -5.40 -2.64 -1.96
C VAL A 103 -6.55 -3.23 -2.78
N ILE A 104 -6.91 -4.49 -2.58
CA ILE A 104 -8.08 -5.09 -3.26
C ILE A 104 -9.36 -4.33 -2.88
N PHE A 105 -9.53 -3.98 -1.60
CA PHE A 105 -10.67 -3.16 -1.18
C PHE A 105 -10.59 -1.75 -1.76
N HIS A 106 -9.39 -1.14 -1.76
CA HIS A 106 -9.15 0.17 -2.34
C HIS A 106 -9.58 0.23 -3.81
N GLU A 107 -9.12 -0.71 -4.64
CA GLU A 107 -9.45 -0.77 -6.07
C GLU A 107 -10.92 -1.15 -6.34
N ALA A 108 -11.45 -2.10 -5.56
CA ALA A 108 -12.82 -2.58 -5.78
C ALA A 108 -13.90 -1.63 -5.26
N CYS A 109 -13.64 -0.90 -4.19
CA CYS A 109 -14.63 -0.09 -3.49
C CYS A 109 -14.17 1.35 -3.25
N GLY A 110 -12.91 1.55 -2.84
CA GLY A 110 -12.39 2.84 -2.38
C GLY A 110 -12.57 3.94 -3.41
N HIS A 111 -12.07 3.76 -4.61
CA HIS A 111 -12.22 4.74 -5.69
C HIS A 111 -13.69 5.02 -6.06
N ALA A 112 -14.55 4.02 -5.97
CA ALA A 112 -15.97 4.19 -6.25
C ALA A 112 -16.72 4.92 -5.13
N LEU A 113 -16.14 5.06 -3.93
CA LEU A 113 -16.69 5.80 -2.80
C LEU A 113 -16.19 7.26 -2.74
N GLU A 114 -15.23 7.64 -3.57
CA GLU A 114 -14.74 9.02 -3.63
C GLU A 114 -15.85 10.00 -4.02
N ALA A 115 -15.88 11.18 -3.38
CA ALA A 115 -16.85 12.23 -3.67
C ALA A 115 -16.83 12.66 -5.15
N THR A 116 -15.66 12.63 -5.80
CA THR A 116 -15.47 12.91 -7.23
C THR A 116 -16.20 11.94 -8.15
N SER A 117 -16.51 10.75 -7.66
CA SER A 117 -17.27 9.72 -8.38
C SER A 117 -18.73 9.66 -7.95
N VAL A 118 -19.00 9.86 -6.66
CA VAL A 118 -20.36 9.76 -6.08
C VAL A 118 -21.19 10.97 -6.39
N ALA A 119 -20.64 12.20 -6.26
CA ALA A 119 -21.39 13.45 -6.44
C ALA A 119 -21.93 13.62 -7.87
N PRO A 120 -21.19 13.38 -8.97
CA PRO A 120 -21.73 13.45 -10.31
C PRO A 120 -22.62 12.25 -10.70
N GLY A 121 -22.77 11.25 -9.83
CA GLY A 121 -23.60 10.08 -10.09
C GLY A 121 -22.96 9.01 -10.97
N THR A 122 -21.64 9.06 -11.19
CA THR A 122 -20.92 8.09 -12.05
C THR A 122 -20.53 6.80 -11.31
N SER A 123 -20.59 6.81 -9.96
CA SER A 123 -20.30 5.64 -9.15
C SER A 123 -21.51 4.71 -9.03
N VAL A 124 -21.24 3.40 -8.93
CA VAL A 124 -22.24 2.37 -8.57
C VAL A 124 -22.81 2.58 -7.17
N PHE A 125 -22.15 3.36 -6.32
CA PHE A 125 -22.58 3.71 -4.97
C PHE A 125 -23.33 5.04 -4.89
N ALA A 126 -23.48 5.78 -5.98
CA ALA A 126 -24.23 7.04 -6.00
C ALA A 126 -25.69 6.83 -5.54
N GLY A 127 -26.18 7.72 -4.68
CA GLY A 127 -27.53 7.66 -4.14
C GLY A 127 -27.80 6.53 -3.14
N LYS A 128 -26.78 5.80 -2.69
CA LYS A 128 -26.92 4.68 -1.75
C LYS A 128 -26.58 5.01 -0.29
N LEU A 129 -26.52 6.29 0.04
CA LEU A 129 -26.27 6.70 1.43
C LEU A 129 -27.34 6.09 2.37
N GLY A 130 -26.89 5.46 3.46
CA GLY A 130 -27.73 4.74 4.41
C GLY A 130 -28.20 3.36 3.96
N GLN A 131 -27.84 2.91 2.76
CA GLN A 131 -28.14 1.56 2.30
C GLN A 131 -26.95 0.63 2.56
N GLN A 132 -27.23 -0.64 2.78
CA GLN A 132 -26.19 -1.66 2.90
C GLN A 132 -25.58 -1.95 1.51
N ILE A 133 -24.28 -1.72 1.36
CA ILE A 133 -23.53 -1.91 0.11
C ILE A 133 -22.48 -3.04 0.20
N ALA A 134 -22.30 -3.62 1.38
CA ALA A 134 -21.36 -4.71 1.64
C ALA A 134 -21.93 -5.67 2.68
N ALA A 135 -21.29 -6.82 2.86
CA ALA A 135 -21.67 -7.77 3.93
C ALA A 135 -21.52 -7.10 5.31
N PRO A 136 -22.35 -7.47 6.31
CA PRO A 136 -22.33 -6.84 7.64
C PRO A 136 -20.99 -6.97 8.39
N CYS A 137 -20.13 -7.90 8.00
CA CYS A 137 -18.80 -8.10 8.57
C CYS A 137 -17.74 -7.12 8.01
N VAL A 138 -18.08 -6.31 7.00
CA VAL A 138 -17.16 -5.33 6.40
C VAL A 138 -17.40 -3.98 7.03
N THR A 139 -16.31 -3.36 7.53
CA THR A 139 -16.29 -1.97 8.00
C THR A 139 -15.11 -1.27 7.35
N ALA A 140 -15.37 -0.16 6.69
CA ALA A 140 -14.35 0.75 6.18
C ALA A 140 -14.48 2.09 6.90
N ILE A 141 -13.36 2.64 7.34
CA ILE A 141 -13.28 3.93 8.05
C ILE A 141 -12.28 4.80 7.30
N GLU A 142 -12.65 6.03 7.04
CA GLU A 142 -11.78 7.11 6.58
C GLU A 142 -11.69 8.15 7.69
N ASP A 143 -10.45 8.54 8.10
CA ASP A 143 -10.14 9.49 9.17
C ASP A 143 -9.03 10.49 8.78
#